data_1debbeb8ae336c15763b88ea33d6ab78
#
_entry.id   1debbeb8ae336c15763b88ea33d6ab78
#
_cell.length_a   1.000
_cell.length_b   1.000
_cell.length_c   1.000
_cell.angle_alpha   90.00
_cell.angle_beta   90.00
_cell.angle_gamma   90.00
#
_symmetry.space_group_name_H-M   'P 1'
#
loop_
_entity.id
_entity.type
_entity.pdbx_description
1 polymer ?
#
loop_
_entity_poly.entity_id
_entity_poly.type
_entity_poly.pdbx_seq_one_letter_code
_entity_poly.pdbx_strand_id
1 'polypeptide(L)'
;VGYQVAHIFNVRVAGDAIEDAAIRQFSTSKFLYGSQNIEFLIRIQNNGNVMVKPRGPLEIYNMLGNQVGTMVFNDTELGVFPYSTREFSNVVWEGGSIGFGRYEAILSPVYGDAGAKKTMSSTATFWILPMNIIGPAAGILGFLLLVIFIFVRMYIRRSLQHLNHERRVIRRKRSGGSSATLLLTVVMLTVTALFLIVLLALFA
;
A
#
# COMPACT_ATOMS: atom_id res chain seq x y z
N VAL A 1 -31.44 -7.76 43.12
CA VAL A 1 -30.45 -7.26 42.15
C VAL A 1 -29.32 -6.66 42.96
N GLY A 2 -28.14 -7.31 42.96
CA GLY A 2 -26.96 -6.80 43.67
C GLY A 2 -26.10 -5.96 42.70
N TYR A 3 -25.70 -4.79 43.13
CA TYR A 3 -24.76 -3.92 42.40
C TYR A 3 -23.35 -4.16 42.96
N GLN A 4 -22.38 -4.43 42.09
CA GLN A 4 -20.97 -4.48 42.46
C GLN A 4 -20.31 -3.25 41.90
N VAL A 5 -19.53 -2.55 42.73
CA VAL A 5 -18.72 -1.40 42.34
C VAL A 5 -17.26 -1.81 42.54
N ALA A 6 -16.46 -1.75 41.46
CA ALA A 6 -15.03 -2.01 41.53
C ALA A 6 -14.27 -0.69 41.36
N HIS A 7 -13.31 -0.43 42.27
CA HIS A 7 -12.37 0.68 42.16
C HIS A 7 -10.98 0.14 41.90
N ILE A 8 -10.30 0.72 40.93
CA ILE A 8 -8.89 0.40 40.62
C ILE A 8 -8.02 1.49 41.27
N PHE A 9 -7.15 1.08 42.20
CA PHE A 9 -6.15 1.96 42.80
C PHE A 9 -4.80 1.70 42.15
N ASN A 10 -4.17 2.73 41.63
CA ASN A 10 -2.80 2.68 41.15
C ASN A 10 -1.91 3.33 42.20
N VAL A 11 -1.17 2.50 42.96
CA VAL A 11 -0.31 2.95 44.03
C VAL A 11 1.14 2.90 43.56
N ARG A 12 1.82 4.03 43.59
CA ARG A 12 3.25 4.12 43.31
C ARG A 12 4.02 4.11 44.67
N VAL A 13 4.82 3.06 44.86
CA VAL A 13 5.66 2.92 46.05
C VAL A 13 7.01 3.58 45.77
N ALA A 14 7.58 4.28 46.78
CA ALA A 14 8.92 4.86 46.70
C ALA A 14 9.97 3.75 46.51
N GLY A 15 10.87 3.91 45.56
CA GLY A 15 11.93 2.98 45.19
C GLY A 15 12.57 3.35 43.87
N ASP A 16 13.55 2.57 43.43
CA ASP A 16 14.21 2.79 42.15
C ASP A 16 13.23 2.48 40.99
N ALA A 17 12.86 3.50 40.27
CA ALA A 17 11.97 3.37 39.10
C ALA A 17 12.77 2.92 37.87
N ILE A 18 12.49 1.72 37.36
CA ILE A 18 13.06 1.20 36.13
C ILE A 18 12.00 1.35 35.04
N GLU A 19 12.22 2.31 34.13
CA GLU A 19 11.40 2.49 32.93
C GLU A 19 12.08 1.83 31.76
N ASP A 20 11.53 0.74 31.27
CA ASP A 20 12.02 0.00 30.10
C ASP A 20 10.84 -0.52 29.30
N ALA A 21 10.69 -0.04 28.06
CA ALA A 21 9.63 -0.48 27.19
C ALA A 21 10.14 -0.70 25.75
N ALA A 22 9.51 -1.61 25.03
CA ALA A 22 9.87 -1.93 23.68
C ALA A 22 8.62 -2.20 22.83
N ILE A 23 8.67 -1.83 21.55
CA ILE A 23 7.68 -2.20 20.56
C ILE A 23 7.93 -3.67 20.20
N ARG A 24 7.01 -4.56 20.54
CA ARG A 24 7.09 -6.00 20.20
C ARG A 24 6.53 -6.32 18.84
N GLN A 25 5.52 -5.56 18.43
CA GLN A 25 4.90 -5.70 17.13
C GLN A 25 4.43 -4.33 16.64
N PHE A 26 4.79 -4.04 15.42
CA PHE A 26 4.21 -2.95 14.64
C PHE A 26 4.04 -3.46 13.21
N SER A 27 2.80 -3.67 12.82
CA SER A 27 2.42 -4.20 11.52
C SER A 27 1.06 -3.66 11.13
N THR A 28 0.68 -3.82 9.89
CA THR A 28 -0.67 -3.58 9.42
C THR A 28 -1.50 -4.87 9.47
N SER A 29 -2.82 -4.77 9.57
CA SER A 29 -3.72 -5.92 9.58
C SER A 29 -3.69 -6.72 8.28
N LYS A 30 -3.31 -6.07 7.16
CA LYS A 30 -3.15 -6.67 5.82
C LYS A 30 -1.86 -6.16 5.19
N PHE A 31 -1.31 -6.92 4.25
CA PHE A 31 -0.18 -6.49 3.43
C PHE A 31 -0.61 -5.61 2.24
N LEU A 32 -1.82 -5.85 1.71
CA LEU A 32 -2.37 -5.18 0.54
C LEU A 32 -3.74 -4.58 0.86
N TYR A 33 -3.92 -3.32 0.54
CA TYR A 33 -5.15 -2.55 0.74
C TYR A 33 -5.71 -2.05 -0.59
N GLY A 34 -7.04 -2.03 -0.70
CA GLY A 34 -7.75 -1.44 -1.84
C GLY A 34 -8.07 0.04 -1.69
N SER A 35 -7.86 0.59 -0.49
CA SER A 35 -8.15 1.98 -0.11
C SER A 35 -7.18 2.43 0.97
N GLN A 36 -7.14 3.74 1.26
CA GLN A 36 -6.32 4.33 2.32
C GLN A 36 -6.99 4.25 3.70
N ASN A 37 -7.59 3.13 4.02
CA ASN A 37 -8.08 2.83 5.35
C ASN A 37 -7.22 1.70 5.93
N ILE A 38 -6.21 2.09 6.70
CA ILE A 38 -5.14 1.20 7.16
C ILE A 38 -5.24 1.04 8.67
N GLU A 39 -5.47 -0.17 9.10
CA GLU A 39 -5.49 -0.56 10.51
C GLU A 39 -4.10 -1.07 10.92
N PHE A 40 -3.55 -0.49 11.99
CA PHE A 40 -2.27 -0.88 12.55
C PHE A 40 -2.47 -1.77 13.78
N LEU A 41 -1.63 -2.79 13.87
CA LEU A 41 -1.50 -3.69 15.03
C LEU A 41 -0.22 -3.30 15.77
N ILE A 42 -0.39 -2.75 16.97
CA ILE A 42 0.71 -2.25 17.78
C ILE A 42 0.70 -2.97 19.13
N ARG A 43 1.82 -3.60 19.47
CA ARG A 43 2.00 -4.24 20.78
C ARG A 43 3.25 -3.71 21.44
N ILE A 44 3.09 -3.15 22.63
CA ILE A 44 4.18 -2.59 23.42
C ILE A 44 4.31 -3.40 24.70
N GLN A 45 5.53 -3.85 24.98
CA GLN A 45 5.89 -4.53 26.20
C GLN A 45 6.61 -3.56 27.13
N ASN A 46 6.22 -3.58 28.40
CA ASN A 46 6.91 -2.90 29.49
C ASN A 46 7.72 -3.95 30.26
N ASN A 47 9.04 -3.82 30.23
CA ASN A 47 9.97 -4.68 30.99
C ASN A 47 10.38 -4.04 32.33
N GLY A 48 9.96 -2.79 32.54
CA GLY A 48 10.25 -2.06 33.77
C GLY A 48 9.30 -2.39 34.92
N ASN A 49 9.59 -1.82 36.08
CA ASN A 49 8.82 -2.01 37.32
C ASN A 49 7.78 -0.89 37.57
N VAL A 50 7.69 0.11 36.66
CA VAL A 50 6.71 1.18 36.72
C VAL A 50 5.87 1.21 35.46
N MET A 51 4.64 1.72 35.56
CA MET A 51 3.75 1.90 34.42
C MET A 51 4.32 2.97 33.45
N VAL A 52 4.35 2.66 32.15
CA VAL A 52 4.76 3.60 31.12
C VAL A 52 3.58 3.99 30.25
N LYS A 53 3.59 5.23 29.73
CA LYS A 53 2.56 5.77 28.82
C LYS A 53 3.23 6.21 27.52
N PRO A 54 3.45 5.29 26.60
CA PRO A 54 4.11 5.61 25.33
C PRO A 54 3.17 6.47 24.47
N ARG A 55 3.64 7.63 24.03
CA ARG A 55 2.91 8.54 23.15
C ARG A 55 3.84 9.15 22.13
N GLY A 56 3.40 9.32 20.89
CA GLY A 56 4.24 9.93 19.87
C GLY A 56 3.64 9.92 18.49
N PRO A 57 4.37 10.40 17.51
CA PRO A 57 3.91 10.42 16.14
C PRO A 57 3.91 9.02 15.50
N LEU A 58 2.90 8.79 14.68
CA LEU A 58 2.85 7.77 13.65
C LEU A 58 2.81 8.50 12.31
N GLU A 59 3.88 8.40 11.56
CA GLU A 59 4.07 9.09 10.29
C GLU A 59 4.00 8.09 9.14
N ILE A 60 3.37 8.49 8.04
CA ILE A 60 3.17 7.64 6.88
C ILE A 60 3.79 8.31 5.66
N TYR A 61 4.64 7.55 4.97
CA TYR A 61 5.37 7.98 3.80
C TYR A 61 4.97 7.16 2.57
N ASN A 62 4.90 7.80 1.42
CA ASN A 62 4.68 7.12 0.16
C ASN A 62 6.00 6.58 -0.43
N MET A 63 5.92 5.89 -1.56
CA MET A 63 7.09 5.31 -2.24
C MET A 63 8.11 6.35 -2.75
N LEU A 64 7.71 7.63 -2.82
CA LEU A 64 8.59 8.75 -3.22
C LEU A 64 9.28 9.41 -2.01
N GLY A 65 9.00 8.92 -0.78
CA GLY A 65 9.54 9.49 0.46
C GLY A 65 8.79 10.73 0.96
N ASN A 66 7.66 11.09 0.34
CA ASN A 66 6.84 12.20 0.82
C ASN A 66 5.96 11.74 1.98
N GLN A 67 5.88 12.56 3.03
CA GLN A 67 4.97 12.34 4.13
C GLN A 67 3.53 12.63 3.67
N VAL A 68 2.68 11.61 3.73
CA VAL A 68 1.27 11.67 3.26
C VAL A 68 0.27 11.62 4.40
N GLY A 69 0.74 11.31 5.60
CA GLY A 69 -0.10 11.27 6.79
C GLY A 69 0.72 11.36 8.07
N THR A 70 0.09 11.91 9.09
CA THR A 70 0.60 11.88 10.45
C THR A 70 -0.57 11.79 11.42
N MET A 71 -0.37 11.04 12.49
CA MET A 71 -1.34 10.92 13.57
C MET A 71 -0.59 10.76 14.90
N VAL A 72 -1.27 11.08 15.99
CA VAL A 72 -0.71 10.87 17.32
C VAL A 72 -1.13 9.48 17.81
N PHE A 73 -0.14 8.63 18.02
CA PHE A 73 -0.34 7.35 18.67
C PHE A 73 -0.58 7.56 20.17
N ASN A 74 -1.59 6.87 20.72
CA ASN A 74 -1.95 6.85 22.13
C ASN A 74 -2.15 8.25 22.74
N ASP A 75 -2.96 9.08 22.07
CA ASP A 75 -3.30 10.43 22.53
C ASP A 75 -4.04 10.44 23.87
N THR A 76 -4.78 9.37 24.17
CA THR A 76 -5.48 9.15 25.45
C THR A 76 -4.56 8.70 26.58
N GLU A 77 -3.26 8.55 26.33
CA GLU A 77 -2.24 8.18 27.32
C GLU A 77 -2.54 6.89 28.08
N LEU A 78 -2.99 5.88 27.35
CA LEU A 78 -3.20 4.56 27.91
C LEU A 78 -1.88 3.97 28.40
N GLY A 79 -1.85 3.52 29.67
CA GLY A 79 -0.67 2.97 30.30
C GLY A 79 -0.42 1.50 29.96
N VAL A 80 0.85 1.11 29.92
CA VAL A 80 1.29 -0.29 29.90
C VAL A 80 1.82 -0.64 31.29
N PHE A 81 1.19 -1.61 31.94
CA PHE A 81 1.55 -2.02 33.28
C PHE A 81 2.95 -2.66 33.33
N PRO A 82 3.60 -2.63 34.51
CA PRO A 82 4.88 -3.32 34.70
C PRO A 82 4.83 -4.79 34.29
N TYR A 83 5.89 -5.27 33.64
CA TYR A 83 6.07 -6.68 33.20
C TYR A 83 4.93 -7.21 32.34
N SER A 84 4.19 -6.33 31.65
CA SER A 84 3.07 -6.72 30.79
C SER A 84 3.24 -6.24 29.36
N THR A 85 2.46 -6.84 28.47
CA THR A 85 2.33 -6.39 27.08
C THR A 85 0.91 -5.90 26.84
N ARG A 86 0.79 -4.70 26.26
CA ARG A 86 -0.50 -4.14 25.85
C ARG A 86 -0.59 -4.11 24.34
N GLU A 87 -1.72 -4.52 23.85
CA GLU A 87 -2.13 -4.34 22.46
C GLU A 87 -2.96 -3.04 22.33
N PHE A 88 -2.59 -2.21 21.37
CA PHE A 88 -3.34 -1.01 21.00
C PHE A 88 -4.10 -1.33 19.74
N SER A 89 -5.39 -1.55 19.91
CA SER A 89 -6.36 -1.75 18.82
C SER A 89 -6.97 -0.42 18.38
N ASN A 90 -7.59 -0.43 17.19
CA ASN A 90 -8.28 0.73 16.61
C ASN A 90 -7.37 1.92 16.25
N VAL A 91 -6.08 1.65 15.98
CA VAL A 91 -5.20 2.67 15.39
C VAL A 91 -5.39 2.61 13.89
N VAL A 92 -6.25 3.47 13.38
CA VAL A 92 -6.64 3.50 11.96
C VAL A 92 -6.19 4.81 11.34
N TRP A 93 -5.51 4.72 10.21
CA TRP A 93 -5.22 5.87 9.37
C TRP A 93 -6.18 5.90 8.19
N GLU A 94 -6.92 7.00 8.09
CA GLU A 94 -7.79 7.29 6.96
C GLU A 94 -7.12 8.34 6.08
N GLY A 95 -6.57 7.90 4.95
CA GLY A 95 -5.99 8.81 3.96
C GLY A 95 -7.07 9.45 3.10
N GLY A 96 -6.89 10.73 2.80
CA GLY A 96 -7.88 11.54 2.07
C GLY A 96 -7.80 11.46 0.55
N SER A 97 -6.86 10.75 -0.04
CA SER A 97 -6.63 10.70 -1.49
C SER A 97 -6.48 9.28 -2.01
N ILE A 98 -6.49 9.15 -3.34
CA ILE A 98 -6.23 7.87 -4.01
C ILE A 98 -4.75 7.52 -3.80
N GLY A 99 -4.49 6.43 -3.07
CA GLY A 99 -3.15 5.92 -2.85
C GLY A 99 -2.80 4.83 -3.86
N PHE A 100 -1.55 4.80 -4.27
CA PHE A 100 -1.01 3.74 -5.12
C PHE A 100 0.45 3.44 -4.76
N GLY A 101 0.80 2.16 -4.68
CA GLY A 101 2.17 1.71 -4.49
C GLY A 101 2.50 1.32 -3.07
N ARG A 102 3.80 1.32 -2.76
CA ARG A 102 4.33 0.97 -1.43
C ARG A 102 4.28 2.17 -0.50
N TYR A 103 3.85 1.92 0.70
CA TYR A 103 3.84 2.87 1.80
C TYR A 103 4.66 2.35 2.97
N GLU A 104 5.19 3.28 3.74
CA GLU A 104 5.97 3.01 4.93
C GLU A 104 5.41 3.83 6.09
N ALA A 105 5.05 3.17 7.18
CA ALA A 105 4.62 3.80 8.41
C ALA A 105 5.75 3.72 9.44
N ILE A 106 6.07 4.85 10.09
CA ILE A 106 7.09 4.97 11.11
C ILE A 106 6.39 5.37 12.41
N LEU A 107 6.49 4.51 13.42
CA LEU A 107 5.97 4.75 14.75
C LEU A 107 7.12 5.13 15.68
N SER A 108 7.08 6.33 16.28
CA SER A 108 8.14 6.87 17.12
C SER A 108 7.63 7.38 18.47
N PRO A 109 7.09 6.50 19.36
CA PRO A 109 6.58 6.91 20.64
C PRO A 109 7.71 7.20 21.64
N VAL A 110 7.43 8.13 22.52
CA VAL A 110 8.29 8.53 23.64
C VAL A 110 7.60 8.11 24.95
N TYR A 111 8.36 7.66 25.90
CA TYR A 111 7.90 7.30 27.24
C TYR A 111 8.90 7.73 28.31
N GLY A 112 8.49 7.69 29.58
CA GLY A 112 9.30 8.01 30.76
C GLY A 112 8.83 9.27 31.47
N ASP A 113 8.57 9.12 32.77
CA ASP A 113 8.15 10.20 33.68
C ASP A 113 9.19 10.47 34.76
N ALA A 114 10.00 9.45 35.10
CA ALA A 114 10.91 9.48 36.26
C ALA A 114 12.31 9.99 35.92
N GLY A 115 12.61 10.28 34.64
CA GLY A 115 13.93 10.74 34.21
C GLY A 115 13.95 11.29 32.80
N ALA A 116 15.02 11.05 32.07
CA ALA A 116 15.09 11.43 30.66
C ALA A 116 14.09 10.63 29.83
N LYS A 117 13.32 11.29 28.98
CA LYS A 117 12.40 10.66 28.03
C LYS A 117 13.16 9.72 27.11
N LYS A 118 12.63 8.52 26.94
CA LYS A 118 13.17 7.48 26.06
C LYS A 118 12.29 7.33 24.82
N THR A 119 12.91 7.15 23.67
CA THR A 119 12.23 6.99 22.39
C THR A 119 12.33 5.53 21.91
N MET A 120 11.25 5.01 21.38
CA MET A 120 11.22 3.75 20.63
C MET A 120 10.93 4.09 19.16
N SER A 121 11.38 3.26 18.23
CA SER A 121 11.01 3.42 16.83
C SER A 121 10.80 2.05 16.18
N SER A 122 9.80 1.97 15.32
CA SER A 122 9.52 0.77 14.52
C SER A 122 8.87 1.17 13.21
N THR A 123 9.06 0.34 12.18
CA THR A 123 8.59 0.61 10.83
C THR A 123 7.73 -0.55 10.33
N ALA A 124 6.62 -0.22 9.67
CA ALA A 124 5.76 -1.17 8.99
C ALA A 124 5.58 -0.77 7.54
N THR A 125 5.62 -1.74 6.62
CA THR A 125 5.42 -1.51 5.19
C THR A 125 4.16 -2.21 4.69
N PHE A 126 3.43 -1.53 3.80
CA PHE A 126 2.21 -2.06 3.19
C PHE A 126 2.02 -1.51 1.78
N TRP A 127 1.09 -2.11 1.03
CA TRP A 127 0.78 -1.72 -0.34
C TRP A 127 -0.65 -1.25 -0.46
N ILE A 128 -0.86 -0.20 -1.25
CA ILE A 128 -2.19 0.28 -1.62
C ILE A 128 -2.35 0.13 -3.13
N LEU A 129 -3.38 -0.62 -3.54
CA LEU A 129 -3.75 -0.86 -4.93
C LEU A 129 -5.26 -0.61 -5.08
N PRO A 130 -5.68 0.56 -5.58
CA PRO A 130 -7.08 0.92 -5.71
C PRO A 130 -7.74 0.11 -6.84
N MET A 131 -8.21 -1.09 -6.53
CA MET A 131 -8.82 -2.01 -7.49
C MET A 131 -10.06 -1.43 -8.18
N ASN A 132 -10.76 -0.50 -7.53
CA ASN A 132 -11.90 0.22 -8.11
C ASN A 132 -11.52 1.04 -9.35
N ILE A 133 -10.25 1.45 -9.47
CA ILE A 133 -9.73 2.23 -10.60
C ILE A 133 -8.96 1.32 -11.56
N ILE A 134 -8.10 0.46 -11.03
CA ILE A 134 -7.28 -0.46 -11.82
C ILE A 134 -8.14 -1.45 -12.60
N GLY A 135 -9.19 -1.99 -11.99
CA GLY A 135 -10.10 -2.95 -12.63
C GLY A 135 -10.76 -2.40 -13.90
N PRO A 136 -11.53 -1.29 -13.82
CA PRO A 136 -12.13 -0.67 -14.99
C PRO A 136 -11.09 -0.22 -16.04
N ALA A 137 -9.97 0.36 -15.62
CA ALA A 137 -8.92 0.80 -16.55
C ALA A 137 -8.32 -0.37 -17.33
N ALA A 138 -8.03 -1.49 -16.66
CA ALA A 138 -7.55 -2.71 -17.32
C ALA A 138 -8.60 -3.30 -18.26
N GLY A 139 -9.89 -3.26 -17.90
CA GLY A 139 -10.99 -3.67 -18.74
C GLY A 139 -11.10 -2.85 -20.02
N ILE A 140 -11.03 -1.52 -19.93
CA ILE A 140 -11.05 -0.60 -21.09
C ILE A 140 -9.85 -0.86 -22.00
N LEU A 141 -8.65 -1.02 -21.41
CA LEU A 141 -7.45 -1.32 -22.19
C LEU A 141 -7.57 -2.66 -22.93
N GLY A 142 -8.01 -3.70 -22.22
CA GLY A 142 -8.23 -5.02 -22.83
C GLY A 142 -9.23 -4.97 -23.99
N PHE A 143 -10.32 -4.22 -23.83
CA PHE A 143 -11.30 -4.01 -24.88
C PHE A 143 -10.70 -3.28 -26.10
N LEU A 144 -9.94 -2.20 -25.89
CA LEU A 144 -9.25 -1.49 -26.96
C LEU A 144 -8.26 -2.37 -27.72
N LEU A 145 -7.48 -3.17 -27.00
CA LEU A 145 -6.54 -4.11 -27.62
C LEU A 145 -7.27 -5.18 -28.46
N LEU A 146 -8.42 -5.66 -27.97
CA LEU A 146 -9.24 -6.62 -28.70
C LEU A 146 -9.82 -6.00 -29.99
N VAL A 147 -10.32 -4.77 -29.93
CA VAL A 147 -10.82 -4.04 -31.09
C VAL A 147 -9.71 -3.84 -32.14
N ILE A 148 -8.53 -3.38 -31.71
CA ILE A 148 -7.35 -3.23 -32.59
C ILE A 148 -6.99 -4.58 -33.23
N PHE A 149 -6.95 -5.65 -32.45
CA PHE A 149 -6.67 -6.99 -32.95
C PHE A 149 -7.67 -7.44 -34.02
N ILE A 150 -8.97 -7.21 -33.81
CA ILE A 150 -10.02 -7.53 -34.78
C ILE A 150 -9.83 -6.71 -36.07
N PHE A 151 -9.60 -5.39 -35.96
CA PHE A 151 -9.37 -4.53 -37.12
C PHE A 151 -8.17 -4.97 -37.94
N VAL A 152 -7.05 -5.22 -37.29
CA VAL A 152 -5.84 -5.70 -37.95
C VAL A 152 -6.06 -7.05 -38.64
N ARG A 153 -6.74 -7.97 -37.94
CA ARG A 153 -7.09 -9.28 -38.56
C ARG A 153 -7.99 -9.13 -39.77
N MET A 154 -8.97 -8.22 -39.73
CA MET A 154 -9.83 -7.92 -40.88
C MET A 154 -9.04 -7.26 -42.02
N TYR A 155 -8.16 -6.31 -41.73
CA TYR A 155 -7.33 -5.65 -42.72
C TYR A 155 -6.40 -6.64 -43.43
N ILE A 156 -5.72 -7.51 -42.68
CA ILE A 156 -4.87 -8.57 -43.26
C ILE A 156 -5.68 -9.52 -44.15
N ARG A 157 -6.87 -9.94 -43.67
CA ARG A 157 -7.73 -10.80 -44.48
C ARG A 157 -8.17 -10.14 -45.81
N ARG A 158 -8.56 -8.84 -45.76
CA ARG A 158 -8.93 -8.09 -46.96
C ARG A 158 -7.75 -7.91 -47.91
N SER A 159 -6.58 -7.56 -47.39
CA SER A 159 -5.36 -7.41 -48.21
C SER A 159 -4.93 -8.70 -48.88
N LEU A 160 -5.09 -9.86 -48.23
CA LEU A 160 -4.79 -11.16 -48.82
C LEU A 160 -5.82 -11.58 -49.87
N GLN A 161 -7.08 -11.14 -49.77
CA GLN A 161 -8.10 -11.41 -50.79
C GLN A 161 -7.84 -10.66 -52.10
N HIS A 162 -7.34 -9.41 -52.02
CA HIS A 162 -6.95 -8.64 -53.22
C HIS A 162 -5.74 -9.26 -53.94
N LEU A 163 -4.80 -9.86 -53.23
CA LEU A 163 -3.64 -10.54 -53.81
C LEU A 163 -3.99 -11.89 -54.46
N ASN A 164 -5.08 -12.55 -54.07
CA ASN A 164 -5.53 -13.79 -54.69
C ASN A 164 -6.26 -13.61 -56.03
N HIS A 165 -6.75 -12.40 -56.34
CA HIS A 165 -7.39 -12.11 -57.63
C HIS A 165 -6.37 -11.87 -58.74
N GLU A 166 -5.13 -11.51 -58.45
CA GLU A 166 -4.04 -11.31 -59.43
C GLU A 166 -3.16 -12.53 -59.65
N ARG A 167 -3.38 -13.64 -58.93
CA ARG A 167 -2.60 -14.87 -59.10
C ARG A 167 -3.17 -15.80 -60.21
N ARG A 168 -3.33 -15.27 -61.42
CA ARG A 168 -3.05 -16.08 -62.61
C ARG A 168 -1.76 -15.53 -63.20
N VAL A 169 -0.71 -16.38 -63.15
CA VAL A 169 0.64 -16.10 -63.69
C VAL A 169 1.48 -15.18 -62.84
N ILE A 170 2.36 -15.72 -62.07
CA ILE A 170 3.83 -15.65 -62.11
C ILE A 170 4.39 -16.25 -60.83
N ARG A 171 5.34 -17.09 -61.05
CA ARG A 171 6.14 -17.90 -60.12
C ARG A 171 6.97 -17.02 -59.19
N ARG A 172 6.89 -17.27 -57.88
CA ARG A 172 7.97 -17.14 -56.90
C ARG A 172 8.66 -15.78 -56.73
N LYS A 173 8.20 -14.98 -55.71
CA LYS A 173 9.12 -14.23 -54.90
C LYS A 173 8.72 -14.35 -53.44
N ARG A 174 9.57 -15.00 -52.66
CA ARG A 174 9.51 -15.17 -51.23
C ARG A 174 9.96 -13.85 -50.62
N SER A 175 9.10 -13.11 -49.97
CA SER A 175 9.39 -12.09 -48.95
C SER A 175 8.16 -11.19 -48.73
N GLY A 176 7.64 -11.12 -47.53
CA GLY A 176 6.65 -10.11 -47.18
C GLY A 176 5.77 -10.43 -45.96
N GLY A 177 6.09 -11.47 -45.17
CA GLY A 177 5.37 -11.73 -43.92
C GLY A 177 5.86 -10.92 -42.70
N SER A 178 6.99 -10.23 -42.84
CA SER A 178 7.69 -9.60 -41.71
C SER A 178 7.21 -8.16 -41.38
N SER A 179 6.81 -7.37 -42.35
CA SER A 179 6.53 -5.95 -42.10
C SER A 179 5.19 -5.70 -41.42
N ALA A 180 4.15 -6.47 -41.76
CA ALA A 180 2.83 -6.28 -41.12
C ALA A 180 2.81 -6.78 -39.67
N THR A 181 3.52 -7.86 -39.37
CA THR A 181 3.67 -8.33 -37.99
C THR A 181 4.54 -7.41 -37.16
N LEU A 182 5.63 -6.87 -37.74
CA LEU A 182 6.47 -5.87 -37.09
C LEU A 182 5.71 -4.57 -36.81
N LEU A 183 4.92 -4.09 -37.77
CA LEU A 183 4.10 -2.89 -37.60
C LEU A 183 3.06 -3.08 -36.49
N LEU A 184 2.46 -4.26 -36.40
CA LEU A 184 1.49 -4.64 -35.37
C LEU A 184 2.13 -4.70 -33.99
N THR A 185 3.32 -5.30 -33.87
CA THR A 185 4.05 -5.36 -32.59
C THR A 185 4.50 -3.97 -32.13
N VAL A 186 4.92 -3.09 -33.04
CA VAL A 186 5.28 -1.70 -32.71
C VAL A 186 4.07 -0.91 -32.23
N VAL A 187 2.92 -1.02 -32.92
CA VAL A 187 1.67 -0.35 -32.48
C VAL A 187 1.21 -0.86 -31.11
N MET A 188 1.27 -2.17 -30.87
CA MET A 188 0.93 -2.75 -29.56
C MET A 188 1.88 -2.23 -28.46
N LEU A 189 3.19 -2.18 -28.72
CA LEU A 189 4.18 -1.65 -27.79
C LEU A 189 3.97 -0.16 -27.50
N THR A 190 3.67 0.65 -28.52
CA THR A 190 3.42 2.08 -28.32
C THR A 190 2.15 2.34 -27.53
N VAL A 191 1.07 1.60 -27.76
CA VAL A 191 -0.20 1.74 -27.01
C VAL A 191 -0.01 1.32 -25.54
N THR A 192 0.71 0.22 -25.30
CA THR A 192 1.00 -0.22 -23.93
C THR A 192 1.94 0.74 -23.19
N ALA A 193 2.94 1.31 -23.87
CA ALA A 193 3.84 2.31 -23.29
C ALA A 193 3.08 3.61 -22.95
N LEU A 194 2.22 4.07 -23.84
CA LEU A 194 1.41 5.28 -23.64
C LEU A 194 0.41 5.10 -22.49
N PHE A 195 -0.18 3.92 -22.37
CA PHE A 195 -1.04 3.58 -21.23
C PHE A 195 -0.26 3.58 -19.91
N LEU A 196 0.93 2.99 -19.87
CA LEU A 196 1.80 3.02 -18.69
C LEU A 196 2.20 4.44 -18.29
N ILE A 197 2.49 5.30 -19.26
CA ILE A 197 2.82 6.71 -19.01
C ILE A 197 1.61 7.46 -18.43
N VAL A 198 0.42 7.25 -18.99
CA VAL A 198 -0.82 7.86 -18.47
C VAL A 198 -1.12 7.35 -17.07
N LEU A 199 -0.91 6.07 -16.81
CA LEU A 199 -1.11 5.47 -15.50
C LEU A 199 -0.11 6.05 -14.48
N LEU A 200 1.16 6.18 -14.85
CA LEU A 200 2.17 6.87 -14.03
C LEU A 200 1.82 8.34 -13.77
N ALA A 201 1.35 9.08 -14.79
CA ALA A 201 0.99 10.49 -14.65
C ALA A 201 -0.28 10.72 -13.80
N LEU A 202 -1.21 9.74 -13.77
CA LEU A 202 -2.42 9.79 -12.94
C LEU A 202 -2.14 9.44 -11.47
N PHE A 203 -1.04 8.72 -11.18
CA PHE A 203 -0.72 8.18 -9.87
C PHE A 203 0.62 8.68 -9.28
N ALA A 204 1.34 9.56 -10.00
CA ALA A 204 2.46 10.34 -9.50
C ALA A 204 1.99 11.62 -8.79
#